data_61d00a6f9b4516dadd791ea7fa84d402
#
_entry.id   61d00a6f9b4516dadd791ea7fa84d402
#
_cell.length_a   1.000
_cell.length_b   1.000
_cell.length_c   1.000
_cell.angle_alpha   90.00
_cell.angle_beta   90.00
_cell.angle_gamma   90.00
#
_symmetry.space_group_name_H-M   'P 1'
#
loop_
_entity.id
_entity.type
_entity.pdbx_description
1 polymer ?
#
loop_
_entity_poly.entity_id
_entity_poly.type
_entity_poly.pdbx_seq_one_letter_code
_entity_poly.pdbx_strand_id
1 'polypeptide(L)'
;MKKPFAYISAAWSGQEFTDTDQAVVYCRKVYQAGFTPICPVLYLPHFLNDSIPAEHKDGIDMARELLRRRHVLIVCCDEVDEAVKNDIAVAQRLGITATTLDGILKIQSQGHEEAR
;
A
#
# COMPACT_ATOMS: atom_id res chain seq x y z
N MET A 1 19.36 -9.17 -6.00
CA MET A 1 18.18 -8.95 -6.86
C MET A 1 17.30 -7.83 -6.28
N LYS A 2 16.96 -6.87 -7.09
CA LYS A 2 16.12 -5.76 -6.63
C LYS A 2 14.65 -6.14 -6.70
N LYS A 3 13.93 -5.88 -5.61
CA LYS A 3 12.49 -6.07 -5.56
C LYS A 3 11.80 -4.74 -5.88
N PRO A 4 10.83 -4.71 -6.78
CA PRO A 4 10.14 -3.46 -7.09
C PRO A 4 9.38 -2.95 -5.87
N PHE A 5 9.24 -1.63 -5.78
CA PHE A 5 8.52 -1.00 -4.69
C PHE A 5 7.01 -1.08 -4.93
N ALA A 6 6.28 -1.51 -3.94
CA ALA A 6 4.83 -1.61 -3.99
C ALA A 6 4.21 -0.76 -2.88
N TYR A 7 3.41 0.23 -3.26
CA TYR A 7 2.67 1.06 -2.30
C TYR A 7 1.41 0.31 -1.88
N ILE A 8 1.23 0.14 -0.59
CA ILE A 8 0.07 -0.57 -0.04
C ILE A 8 -1.05 0.42 0.23
N SER A 9 -2.18 0.22 -0.46
CA SER A 9 -3.39 1.01 -0.27
C SER A 9 -4.48 0.13 0.32
N ALA A 10 -5.09 0.59 1.41
CA ALA A 10 -6.15 -0.15 2.09
C ALA A 10 -7.09 0.81 2.80
N ALA A 11 -8.32 0.35 3.02
CA ALA A 11 -9.27 1.09 3.83
C ALA A 11 -8.94 0.86 5.30
N TRP A 12 -8.44 1.89 5.97
CA TRP A 12 -8.03 1.81 7.37
C TRP A 12 -9.18 2.21 8.28
N SER A 13 -9.36 1.48 9.38
CA SER A 13 -10.49 1.68 10.30
C SER A 13 -10.34 2.92 11.18
N GLY A 14 -9.12 3.44 11.29
CA GLY A 14 -8.82 4.50 12.25
C GLY A 14 -8.54 3.98 13.66
N GLN A 15 -8.56 2.68 13.86
CA GLN A 15 -8.20 2.03 15.12
C GLN A 15 -6.75 1.60 15.04
N GLU A 16 -5.89 2.36 15.69
CA GLU A 16 -4.43 2.27 15.52
C GLU A 16 -3.88 0.84 15.63
N PHE A 17 -4.26 0.10 16.67
CA PHE A 17 -3.72 -1.26 16.86
C PHE A 17 -4.17 -2.21 15.74
N THR A 18 -5.47 -2.18 15.41
CA THR A 18 -6.01 -3.05 14.36
C THR A 18 -5.40 -2.71 13.00
N ASP A 19 -5.27 -1.42 12.69
CA ASP A 19 -4.70 -0.98 11.43
C ASP A 19 -3.24 -1.36 11.32
N THR A 20 -2.46 -1.21 12.40
CA THR A 20 -1.04 -1.59 12.42
C THR A 20 -0.88 -3.09 12.21
N ASP A 21 -1.64 -3.90 12.92
CA ASP A 21 -1.58 -5.36 12.79
C ASP A 21 -1.93 -5.79 11.36
N GLN A 22 -2.98 -5.18 10.80
CA GLN A 22 -3.40 -5.48 9.43
C GLN A 22 -2.35 -5.06 8.42
N ALA A 23 -1.73 -3.90 8.63
CA ALA A 23 -0.66 -3.40 7.76
C ALA A 23 0.53 -4.35 7.74
N VAL A 24 0.92 -4.89 8.89
CA VAL A 24 2.01 -5.86 8.96
C VAL A 24 1.67 -7.12 8.16
N VAL A 25 0.44 -7.61 8.26
CA VAL A 25 0.00 -8.77 7.50
C VAL A 25 0.08 -8.50 5.99
N TYR A 26 -0.41 -7.36 5.54
CA TYR A 26 -0.34 -6.98 4.12
C TYR A 26 1.10 -6.85 3.65
N CYS A 27 1.96 -6.21 4.42
CA CYS A 27 3.37 -6.07 4.08
C CYS A 27 4.05 -7.43 3.95
N ARG A 28 3.74 -8.37 4.84
CA ARG A 28 4.31 -9.72 4.78
C ARG A 28 3.90 -10.43 3.50
N LYS A 29 2.63 -10.36 3.13
CA LYS A 29 2.12 -10.99 1.91
C LYS A 29 2.73 -10.36 0.66
N VAL A 30 2.83 -9.04 0.62
CA VAL A 30 3.42 -8.31 -0.50
C VAL A 30 4.92 -8.63 -0.62
N TYR A 31 5.62 -8.69 0.50
CA TYR A 31 7.02 -9.11 0.52
C TYR A 31 7.19 -10.53 -0.03
N GLN A 32 6.33 -11.46 0.40
CA GLN A 32 6.39 -12.85 -0.09
C GLN A 32 6.05 -12.96 -1.57
N ALA A 33 5.30 -12.00 -2.11
CA ALA A 33 4.99 -11.95 -3.53
C ALA A 33 6.14 -11.36 -4.37
N GLY A 34 7.24 -10.95 -3.75
CA GLY A 34 8.42 -10.50 -4.47
C GLY A 34 8.59 -8.99 -4.56
N PHE A 35 7.90 -8.23 -3.73
CA PHE A 35 7.95 -6.76 -3.74
C PHE A 35 8.60 -6.23 -2.47
N THR A 36 9.03 -4.96 -2.54
CA THR A 36 9.41 -4.19 -1.35
C THR A 36 8.20 -3.37 -0.94
N PRO A 37 7.51 -3.71 0.17
CA PRO A 37 6.29 -3.00 0.54
C PRO A 37 6.58 -1.60 1.10
N ILE A 38 5.76 -0.64 0.69
CA ILE A 38 5.77 0.73 1.21
C ILE A 38 4.41 0.95 1.86
N CYS A 39 4.39 1.06 3.17
CA CYS A 39 3.16 1.23 3.94
C CYS A 39 3.30 2.36 4.95
N PRO A 40 2.94 3.60 4.57
CA PRO A 40 3.16 4.77 5.42
C PRO A 40 2.48 4.68 6.80
N VAL A 41 1.37 3.97 6.92
CA VAL A 41 0.66 3.84 8.19
C VAL A 41 1.53 3.16 9.26
N LEU A 42 2.57 2.44 8.85
CA LEU A 42 3.47 1.76 9.79
C LEU A 42 4.49 2.69 10.43
N TYR A 43 4.76 3.86 9.86
CA TYR A 43 5.79 4.72 10.46
C TYR A 43 5.41 6.19 10.58
N LEU A 44 4.59 6.75 9.70
CA LEU A 44 4.22 8.16 9.79
C LEU A 44 3.57 8.52 11.14
N PRO A 45 2.63 7.73 11.69
CA PRO A 45 2.02 8.05 12.97
C PRO A 45 2.99 8.06 14.17
N HIS A 46 4.17 7.48 14.01
CA HIS A 46 5.15 7.45 15.09
C HIS A 46 5.81 8.83 15.31
N PHE A 47 5.78 9.71 14.33
CA PHE A 47 6.39 11.03 14.46
C PHE A 47 5.48 12.18 14.00
N LEU A 48 4.31 11.88 13.42
CA LEU A 48 3.32 12.90 13.06
C LEU A 48 2.08 12.75 13.93
N ASN A 49 1.57 13.87 14.43
CA ASN A 49 0.34 13.90 15.20
C ASN A 49 -0.81 14.28 14.26
N ASP A 50 -1.64 13.31 13.92
CA ASP A 50 -2.72 13.48 12.96
C ASP A 50 -3.83 14.43 13.45
N SER A 51 -3.88 14.73 14.76
CA SER A 51 -4.82 15.68 15.31
C SER A 51 -4.41 17.15 15.07
N ILE A 52 -3.16 17.38 14.65
CA ILE A 52 -2.67 18.70 14.29
C ILE A 52 -2.86 18.88 12.79
N PRO A 53 -3.67 19.86 12.32
CA PRO A 53 -3.98 19.99 10.90
C PRO A 53 -2.78 20.08 9.98
N ALA A 54 -1.73 20.79 10.38
CA ALA A 54 -0.51 20.92 9.57
C ALA A 54 0.19 19.57 9.42
N GLU A 55 0.26 18.80 10.50
CA GLU A 55 0.91 17.48 10.47
C GLU A 55 0.06 16.45 9.73
N HIS A 56 -1.24 16.55 9.83
CA HIS A 56 -2.16 15.70 9.04
C HIS A 56 -1.93 15.91 7.55
N LYS A 57 -1.84 17.18 7.14
CA LYS A 57 -1.57 17.53 5.73
C LYS A 57 -0.20 17.02 5.29
N ASP A 58 0.81 17.19 6.14
CA ASP A 58 2.16 16.71 5.82
C ASP A 58 2.17 15.19 5.63
N GLY A 59 1.43 14.46 6.44
CA GLY A 59 1.31 13.01 6.31
C GLY A 59 0.73 12.61 4.96
N ILE A 60 -0.33 13.30 4.52
CA ILE A 60 -0.93 13.04 3.20
C ILE A 60 0.08 13.35 2.09
N ASP A 61 0.77 14.47 2.17
CA ASP A 61 1.74 14.88 1.16
C ASP A 61 2.92 13.89 1.09
N MET A 62 3.42 13.45 2.23
CA MET A 62 4.49 12.45 2.30
C MET A 62 4.07 11.12 1.70
N ALA A 63 2.84 10.66 2.02
CA ALA A 63 2.33 9.42 1.45
C ALA A 63 2.21 9.52 -0.07
N ARG A 64 1.78 10.65 -0.60
CA ARG A 64 1.70 10.86 -2.05
C ARG A 64 3.08 10.87 -2.70
N GLU A 65 4.08 11.45 -2.04
CA GLU A 65 5.45 11.41 -2.54
C GLU A 65 5.98 9.98 -2.62
N LEU A 66 5.65 9.17 -1.62
CA LEU A 66 6.01 7.75 -1.65
C LEU A 66 5.30 7.02 -2.79
N LEU A 67 4.02 7.33 -3.00
CA LEU A 67 3.25 6.74 -4.09
C LEU A 67 3.85 7.10 -5.47
N ARG A 68 4.30 8.34 -5.64
CA ARG A 68 4.92 8.78 -6.88
C ARG A 68 6.19 8.01 -7.24
N ARG A 69 6.87 7.49 -6.24
CA ARG A 69 8.15 6.79 -6.40
C ARG A 69 7.99 5.27 -6.44
N ARG A 70 6.76 4.79 -6.70
CA ARG A 70 6.46 3.35 -6.68
C ARG A 70 6.42 2.78 -8.08
N HIS A 71 6.66 1.48 -8.13
CA HIS A 71 6.50 0.73 -9.38
C HIS A 71 5.06 0.27 -9.53
N VAL A 72 4.39 -0.05 -8.42
CA VAL A 72 3.04 -0.57 -8.44
C VAL A 72 2.27 -0.12 -7.20
N LEU A 73 0.95 0.05 -7.36
CA LEU A 73 0.02 0.26 -6.25
C LEU A 73 -0.72 -1.05 -6.02
N ILE A 74 -0.71 -1.56 -4.79
CA ILE A 74 -1.42 -2.79 -4.44
C ILE A 74 -2.54 -2.46 -3.47
N VAL A 75 -3.78 -2.71 -3.90
CA VAL A 75 -4.96 -2.57 -3.05
C VAL A 75 -5.13 -3.86 -2.26
N CYS A 76 -5.07 -3.76 -0.93
CA CYS A 76 -5.01 -4.91 -0.04
C CYS A 76 -6.30 -5.16 0.72
N CYS A 77 -7.37 -4.44 0.43
CA CYS A 77 -8.64 -4.57 1.12
C CYS A 77 -9.76 -4.93 0.15
N ASP A 78 -10.83 -5.52 0.69
CA ASP A 78 -12.01 -5.85 -0.11
C ASP A 78 -12.90 -4.64 -0.35
N GLU A 79 -12.90 -3.69 0.61
CA GLU A 79 -13.68 -2.47 0.51
C GLU A 79 -12.80 -1.33 0.04
N VAL A 80 -13.32 -0.53 -0.89
CA VAL A 80 -12.60 0.61 -1.44
C VAL A 80 -13.26 1.89 -0.94
N ASP A 81 -12.61 2.56 0.01
CA ASP A 81 -13.10 3.85 0.52
C ASP A 81 -12.56 5.01 -0.33
N GLU A 82 -12.88 6.24 0.07
CA GLU A 82 -12.46 7.43 -0.68
C GLU A 82 -10.93 7.57 -0.74
N ALA A 83 -10.23 7.21 0.35
CA ALA A 83 -8.78 7.29 0.37
C ALA A 83 -8.16 6.32 -0.64
N VAL A 84 -8.67 5.10 -0.72
CA VAL A 84 -8.20 4.11 -1.69
C VAL A 84 -8.52 4.56 -3.11
N LYS A 85 -9.72 5.10 -3.35
CA LYS A 85 -10.09 5.64 -4.67
C LYS A 85 -9.15 6.76 -5.09
N ASN A 86 -8.79 7.64 -4.17
CA ASN A 86 -7.85 8.73 -4.44
C ASN A 86 -6.46 8.19 -4.79
N ASP A 87 -5.99 7.18 -4.08
CA ASP A 87 -4.69 6.54 -4.37
C ASP A 87 -4.70 5.94 -5.78
N ILE A 88 -5.77 5.24 -6.13
CA ILE A 88 -5.91 4.66 -7.48
C ILE A 88 -5.92 5.75 -8.54
N ALA A 89 -6.66 6.84 -8.32
CA ALA A 89 -6.73 7.94 -9.28
C ALA A 89 -5.36 8.61 -9.47
N VAL A 90 -4.61 8.81 -8.39
CA VAL A 90 -3.25 9.36 -8.47
C VAL A 90 -2.33 8.41 -9.24
N ALA A 91 -2.40 7.11 -8.95
CA ALA A 91 -1.61 6.11 -9.66
C ALA A 91 -1.91 6.13 -11.15
N GLN A 92 -3.19 6.20 -11.54
CA GLN A 92 -3.59 6.25 -12.94
C GLN A 92 -3.02 7.49 -13.65
N ARG A 93 -3.08 8.66 -12.99
CA ARG A 93 -2.53 9.89 -13.57
C ARG A 93 -1.02 9.83 -13.74
N LEU A 94 -0.34 9.11 -12.88
CA LEU A 94 1.12 8.97 -12.92
C LEU A 94 1.58 7.79 -13.78
N GLY A 95 0.65 7.04 -14.37
CA GLY A 95 1.00 5.87 -15.16
C GLY A 95 1.51 4.69 -14.33
N ILE A 96 1.16 4.65 -13.05
CA ILE A 96 1.55 3.57 -12.15
C ILE A 96 0.48 2.47 -12.20
N THR A 97 0.91 1.23 -12.39
CA THR A 97 -0.01 0.11 -12.42
C THR A 97 -0.65 -0.11 -11.05
N ALA A 98 -1.98 -0.18 -11.01
CA ALA A 98 -2.74 -0.50 -9.80
C ALA A 98 -3.29 -1.91 -9.92
N THR A 99 -3.10 -2.71 -8.88
CA THR A 99 -3.58 -4.10 -8.85
C THR A 99 -4.08 -4.43 -7.45
N THR A 100 -4.57 -5.65 -7.27
CA THR A 100 -5.04 -6.12 -5.97
C THR A 100 -4.09 -7.18 -5.41
N LEU A 101 -4.09 -7.32 -4.08
CA LEU A 101 -3.29 -8.35 -3.43
C LEU A 101 -3.76 -9.74 -3.87
N ASP A 102 -5.07 -9.96 -3.94
CA ASP A 102 -5.62 -11.24 -4.39
C ASP A 102 -5.19 -11.56 -5.82
N GLY A 103 -5.19 -10.57 -6.70
CA GLY A 103 -4.74 -10.75 -8.08
C GLY A 103 -3.28 -11.17 -8.15
N ILE A 104 -2.42 -10.53 -7.36
CA ILE A 104 -0.99 -10.86 -7.33
C ILE A 104 -0.77 -12.26 -6.79
N LEU A 105 -1.45 -12.63 -5.71
CA LEU A 105 -1.29 -13.96 -5.11
C LEU A 105 -1.74 -15.07 -6.06
N LYS A 106 -2.80 -14.83 -6.84
CA LYS A 106 -3.26 -15.78 -7.84
C LYS A 106 -2.23 -15.97 -8.96
N ILE A 107 -1.70 -14.87 -9.49
CA ILE A 107 -0.69 -14.92 -10.55
C ILE A 107 0.57 -15.62 -10.04
N GLN A 108 1.00 -15.31 -8.84
CA GLN A 108 2.18 -15.93 -8.25
C GLN A 108 1.99 -17.44 -8.09
N SER A 109 0.82 -17.86 -7.61
CA SER A 109 0.51 -19.27 -7.46
C SER A 109 0.53 -20.00 -8.80
N GLN A 110 -0.08 -19.42 -9.84
CA GLN A 110 -0.08 -19.99 -11.18
C GLN A 110 1.33 -20.03 -11.76
N GLY A 111 2.08 -18.93 -11.65
CA GLY A 111 3.45 -18.88 -12.12
C GLY A 111 4.35 -19.88 -11.41
N HIS A 112 4.13 -20.08 -10.12
CA HIS A 112 4.89 -21.05 -9.34
C HIS A 112 4.61 -22.48 -9.80
N GLU A 113 3.37 -22.79 -10.13
CA GLU A 113 2.99 -24.10 -10.68
C GLU A 113 3.60 -24.31 -12.05
N GLU A 114 3.59 -23.29 -12.90
CA GLU A 114 4.15 -23.35 -14.25
C GLU A 114 5.66 -23.51 -14.24
N ALA A 115 6.33 -23.02 -13.22
CA ALA A 115 7.80 -23.10 -13.12
C ALA A 115 8.30 -24.51 -12.83
N ARG A 116 7.43 -25.43 -12.56
CA ARG A 116 7.77 -26.83 -12.35
C ARG A 116 7.65 -27.60 -13.68
#